data_787240819535e14a174da8b463ca8f5f
#
_entry.id   787240819535e14a174da8b463ca8f5f
#
_cell.length_a   1.000
_cell.length_b   1.000
_cell.length_c   1.000
_cell.angle_alpha   90.00
_cell.angle_beta   90.00
_cell.angle_gamma   90.00
#
_symmetry.space_group_name_H-M   'P 1'
#
loop_
_entity.id
_entity.type
_entity.pdbx_description
1 polymer ?
#
loop_
_entity_poly.entity_id
_entity_poly.type
_entity_poly.pdbx_seq_one_letter_code
_entity_poly.pdbx_strand_id
1 'polypeptide(L)'
;METIEALIHRRSCRKYSDRPVEAEKLARIIEAGQYAPSGMGRQPVTFVAVTDPATVERLSQLNAQVMGSNSDPFYGAKTVVVVLVDRSVPTHLEDGSLAMGNLLNAAYALGVDSCWIHRAHEVFDSREGLKLLASWGLPADGSLRGIGHCILGYAEDALPEAKPRRDNVVYVR
;
A
#
# COMPACT_ATOMS: atom_id res chain seq x y z
N MET A 1 14.33 15.42 3.14
CA MET A 1 13.89 15.63 1.72
C MET A 1 12.71 16.58 1.75
N GLU A 2 12.65 17.53 0.85
CA GLU A 2 11.52 18.44 0.71
C GLU A 2 10.26 17.69 0.26
N THR A 3 9.10 18.07 0.79
CA THR A 3 7.83 17.35 0.52
C THR A 3 7.49 17.32 -0.97
N ILE A 4 7.63 18.44 -1.66
CA ILE A 4 7.33 18.54 -3.11
C ILE A 4 8.26 17.63 -3.92
N GLU A 5 9.53 17.55 -3.55
CA GLU A 5 10.50 16.65 -4.18
C GLU A 5 10.06 15.18 -4.05
N ALA A 6 9.59 14.77 -2.88
CA ALA A 6 9.09 13.41 -2.68
C ALA A 6 7.88 13.11 -3.58
N LEU A 7 6.93 14.04 -3.68
CA LEU A 7 5.74 13.90 -4.51
C LEU A 7 6.07 13.79 -6.01
N ILE A 8 7.06 14.58 -6.48
CA ILE A 8 7.43 14.64 -7.89
C ILE A 8 8.32 13.45 -8.29
N HIS A 9 9.26 13.04 -7.42
CA HIS A 9 10.32 12.09 -7.76
C HIS A 9 10.04 10.64 -7.36
N ARG A 10 9.07 10.38 -6.46
CA ARG A 10 8.70 9.01 -6.10
C ARG A 10 8.34 8.17 -7.33
N ARG A 11 8.87 6.96 -7.40
CA ARG A 11 8.54 5.96 -8.45
C ARG A 11 8.13 4.64 -7.81
N SER A 12 7.36 3.85 -8.54
CA SER A 12 7.02 2.49 -8.13
C SER A 12 8.19 1.55 -8.39
N CYS A 13 8.71 0.95 -7.31
CA CYS A 13 9.72 -0.10 -7.37
C CYS A 13 9.07 -1.44 -7.72
N ARG A 14 9.68 -2.21 -8.62
CA ARG A 14 9.22 -3.54 -9.04
C ARG A 14 10.37 -4.57 -9.09
N LYS A 15 11.40 -4.36 -8.30
CA LYS A 15 12.48 -5.30 -8.05
C LYS A 15 13.17 -4.91 -6.75
N TYR A 16 13.07 -5.75 -5.75
CA TYR A 16 13.56 -5.44 -4.41
C TYR A 16 14.73 -6.32 -4.02
N SER A 17 15.69 -5.72 -3.33
CA SER A 17 16.78 -6.44 -2.66
C SER A 17 16.27 -7.16 -1.40
N ASP A 18 17.09 -8.07 -0.88
CA ASP A 18 16.76 -8.80 0.37
C ASP A 18 16.91 -7.95 1.64
N ARG A 19 17.32 -6.67 1.52
CA ARG A 19 17.46 -5.78 2.66
C ARG A 19 16.12 -5.51 3.33
N PRO A 20 15.96 -5.80 4.64
CA PRO A 20 14.71 -5.54 5.36
C PRO A 20 14.50 -4.03 5.57
N VAL A 21 13.25 -3.62 5.66
CA VAL A 21 12.88 -2.27 6.08
C VAL A 21 13.03 -2.17 7.60
N GLU A 22 13.72 -1.15 8.08
CA GLU A 22 13.94 -0.92 9.50
C GLU A 22 12.60 -0.61 10.20
N ALA A 23 12.39 -1.20 11.38
CA ALA A 23 11.13 -1.08 12.13
C ALA A 23 10.75 0.39 12.41
N GLU A 24 11.73 1.25 12.70
CA GLU A 24 11.50 2.67 12.92
C GLU A 24 10.98 3.38 11.66
N LYS A 25 11.55 3.09 10.50
CA LYS A 25 11.07 3.65 9.23
C LYS A 25 9.67 3.15 8.90
N LEU A 26 9.41 1.84 9.10
CA LEU A 26 8.07 1.28 8.88
C LEU A 26 7.04 1.96 9.77
N ALA A 27 7.34 2.16 11.05
CA ALA A 27 6.45 2.86 11.98
C ALA A 27 6.14 4.30 11.51
N ARG A 28 7.15 5.05 11.07
CA ARG A 28 6.97 6.42 10.57
C ARG A 28 6.21 6.48 9.25
N ILE A 29 6.38 5.50 8.39
CA ILE A 29 5.60 5.38 7.15
C ILE A 29 4.12 5.19 7.48
N ILE A 30 3.82 4.28 8.42
CA ILE A 30 2.44 4.01 8.85
C ILE A 30 1.84 5.23 9.54
N GLU A 31 2.59 5.90 10.42
CA GLU A 31 2.17 7.15 11.04
C GLU A 31 1.74 8.18 10.00
N ALA A 32 2.54 8.40 8.95
CA ALA A 32 2.17 9.31 7.87
C ALA A 32 0.87 8.90 7.16
N GLY A 33 0.63 7.59 7.01
CA GLY A 33 -0.63 7.05 6.52
C GLY A 33 -1.82 7.39 7.41
N GLN A 34 -1.65 7.30 8.74
CA GLN A 34 -2.68 7.62 9.73
C GLN A 34 -3.07 9.11 9.72
N TYR A 35 -2.14 10.00 9.34
CA TYR A 35 -2.40 11.44 9.21
C TYR A 35 -2.98 11.85 7.84
N ALA A 36 -3.34 10.90 6.98
CA ALA A 36 -4.07 11.23 5.77
C ALA A 36 -5.43 11.84 6.10
N PRO A 37 -5.89 12.85 5.34
CA PRO A 37 -7.22 13.40 5.55
C PRO A 37 -8.29 12.34 5.27
N SER A 38 -9.39 12.41 6.01
CA SER A 38 -10.55 11.53 5.80
C SER A 38 -11.85 12.32 5.86
N GLY A 39 -12.87 11.86 5.14
CA GLY A 39 -14.17 12.50 5.09
C GLY A 39 -14.75 12.72 6.49
N MET A 40 -14.99 13.98 6.88
CA MET A 40 -15.48 14.38 8.21
C MET A 40 -14.59 13.89 9.39
N GLY A 41 -13.32 13.60 9.15
CA GLY A 41 -12.40 13.11 10.17
C GLY A 41 -12.74 11.72 10.72
N ARG A 42 -13.44 10.89 9.97
CA ARG A 42 -13.94 9.58 10.44
C ARG A 42 -12.86 8.50 10.57
N GLN A 43 -11.70 8.67 9.93
CA GLN A 43 -10.54 7.77 10.04
C GLN A 43 -10.88 6.29 9.83
N PRO A 44 -11.51 5.90 8.71
CA PRO A 44 -11.99 4.53 8.50
C PRO A 44 -10.88 3.54 8.14
N VAL A 45 -9.63 3.99 8.08
CA VAL A 45 -8.51 3.20 7.55
C VAL A 45 -7.87 2.36 8.65
N THR A 46 -7.71 1.07 8.37
CA THR A 46 -6.91 0.12 9.18
C THR A 46 -5.66 -0.28 8.39
N PHE A 47 -4.50 -0.21 9.04
CA PHE A 47 -3.22 -0.63 8.47
C PHE A 47 -2.78 -1.93 9.13
N VAL A 48 -2.41 -2.92 8.33
CA VAL A 48 -1.79 -4.16 8.81
C VAL A 48 -0.37 -4.25 8.28
N ALA A 49 0.60 -4.07 9.16
CA ALA A 49 2.02 -4.23 8.83
C ALA A 49 2.39 -5.72 8.87
N VAL A 50 2.86 -6.24 7.75
CA VAL A 50 3.25 -7.63 7.59
C VAL A 50 4.73 -7.71 7.25
N THR A 51 5.51 -8.31 8.14
CA THR A 51 6.95 -8.55 7.97
C THR A 51 7.30 -10.03 8.12
N ASP A 52 6.33 -10.87 8.53
CA ASP A 52 6.48 -12.32 8.57
C ASP A 52 6.58 -12.88 7.14
N PRO A 53 7.70 -13.56 6.78
CA PRO A 53 7.93 -13.99 5.40
C PRO A 53 6.85 -14.92 4.86
N ALA A 54 6.33 -15.83 5.69
CA ALA A 54 5.30 -16.79 5.27
C ALA A 54 3.97 -16.06 4.96
N THR A 55 3.62 -15.04 5.74
CA THR A 55 2.42 -14.23 5.52
C THR A 55 2.58 -13.33 4.31
N VAL A 56 3.75 -12.72 4.09
CA VAL A 56 4.05 -11.92 2.88
C VAL A 56 3.91 -12.79 1.63
N GLU A 57 4.51 -13.98 1.62
CA GLU A 57 4.40 -14.93 0.52
C GLU A 57 2.93 -15.35 0.29
N ARG A 58 2.18 -15.64 1.36
CA ARG A 58 0.76 -15.99 1.25
C ARG A 58 -0.08 -14.87 0.63
N LEU A 59 0.15 -13.63 1.01
CA LEU A 59 -0.52 -12.45 0.42
C LEU A 59 -0.18 -12.30 -1.06
N SER A 60 1.09 -12.48 -1.44
CA SER A 60 1.51 -12.46 -2.84
C SER A 60 0.80 -13.55 -3.66
N GLN A 61 0.76 -14.79 -3.16
CA GLN A 61 0.07 -15.90 -3.82
C GLN A 61 -1.43 -15.62 -4.00
N LEU A 62 -2.12 -15.11 -2.98
CA LEU A 62 -3.55 -14.76 -3.09
C LEU A 62 -3.77 -13.65 -4.13
N ASN A 63 -2.90 -12.65 -4.18
CA ASN A 63 -2.96 -11.58 -5.16
C ASN A 63 -2.68 -12.10 -6.58
N ALA A 64 -1.72 -13.01 -6.74
CA ALA A 64 -1.43 -13.69 -8.01
C ALA A 64 -2.61 -14.54 -8.50
N GLN A 65 -3.28 -15.26 -7.61
CA GLN A 65 -4.48 -16.03 -7.94
C GLN A 65 -5.60 -15.13 -8.50
N VAL A 66 -5.86 -13.98 -7.86
CA VAL A 66 -6.83 -12.99 -8.37
C VAL A 66 -6.41 -12.48 -9.75
N MET A 67 -5.11 -12.30 -9.97
CA MET A 67 -4.57 -11.87 -11.27
C MET A 67 -4.63 -12.96 -12.35
N GLY A 68 -4.82 -14.21 -11.97
CA GLY A 68 -4.75 -15.35 -12.88
C GLY A 68 -3.32 -15.61 -13.40
N SER A 69 -2.31 -15.37 -12.56
CA SER A 69 -0.88 -15.47 -12.90
C SER A 69 -0.12 -16.26 -11.85
N ASN A 70 1.00 -16.86 -12.28
CA ASN A 70 1.97 -17.52 -11.40
C ASN A 70 3.17 -16.61 -11.06
N SER A 71 3.17 -15.35 -11.52
CA SER A 71 4.23 -14.40 -11.17
C SER A 71 4.06 -13.89 -9.73
N ASP A 72 5.15 -13.41 -9.12
CA ASP A 72 5.10 -12.70 -7.83
C ASP A 72 4.69 -11.24 -8.06
N PRO A 73 3.46 -10.82 -7.71
CA PRO A 73 3.02 -9.43 -7.83
C PRO A 73 3.65 -8.51 -6.79
N PHE A 74 4.37 -9.05 -5.79
CA PHE A 74 5.08 -8.26 -4.79
C PHE A 74 6.56 -8.05 -5.12
N TYR A 75 7.03 -8.60 -6.27
CA TYR A 75 8.36 -8.35 -6.83
C TYR A 75 9.52 -8.61 -5.85
N GLY A 76 9.36 -9.57 -4.94
CA GLY A 76 10.37 -9.92 -3.94
C GLY A 76 10.37 -9.04 -2.68
N ALA A 77 9.45 -8.07 -2.55
CA ALA A 77 9.36 -7.24 -1.34
C ALA A 77 9.13 -8.09 -0.08
N LYS A 78 9.82 -7.75 1.02
CA LYS A 78 9.77 -8.46 2.29
C LYS A 78 8.85 -7.80 3.33
N THR A 79 8.34 -6.62 3.01
CA THR A 79 7.47 -5.84 3.91
C THR A 79 6.25 -5.36 3.15
N VAL A 80 5.09 -5.55 3.75
CA VAL A 80 3.81 -5.14 3.15
C VAL A 80 2.99 -4.41 4.21
N VAL A 81 2.43 -3.26 3.86
CA VAL A 81 1.35 -2.64 4.63
C VAL A 81 0.05 -2.84 3.86
N VAL A 82 -0.84 -3.66 4.41
CA VAL A 82 -2.20 -3.82 3.87
C VAL A 82 -3.03 -2.63 4.31
N VAL A 83 -3.69 -1.97 3.38
CA VAL A 83 -4.61 -0.86 3.65
C VAL A 83 -6.04 -1.38 3.50
N LEU A 84 -6.77 -1.37 4.61
CA LEU A 84 -8.17 -1.77 4.71
C LEU A 84 -9.02 -0.57 5.12
N VAL A 85 -10.29 -0.56 4.76
CA VAL A 85 -11.23 0.51 5.12
C VAL A 85 -12.57 -0.05 5.54
N ASP A 86 -13.24 0.64 6.46
CA ASP A 86 -14.61 0.35 6.87
C ASP A 86 -15.59 0.75 5.75
N ARG A 87 -16.28 -0.24 5.18
CA ARG A 87 -17.26 -0.05 4.08
C ARG A 87 -18.46 0.80 4.46
N SER A 88 -18.77 0.95 5.75
CA SER A 88 -19.88 1.75 6.21
C SER A 88 -19.67 3.25 6.03
N VAL A 89 -18.43 3.69 5.86
CA VAL A 89 -18.07 5.09 5.65
C VAL A 89 -18.21 5.44 4.16
N PRO A 90 -19.04 6.43 3.77
CA PRO A 90 -19.29 6.76 2.37
C PRO A 90 -18.02 7.09 1.55
N THR A 91 -17.04 7.72 2.18
CA THR A 91 -15.77 8.16 1.56
C THR A 91 -14.64 7.14 1.73
N HIS A 92 -14.95 5.89 2.08
CA HIS A 92 -13.92 4.89 2.43
C HIS A 92 -12.88 4.64 1.31
N LEU A 93 -13.28 4.72 0.05
CA LEU A 93 -12.36 4.51 -1.07
C LEU A 93 -11.36 5.65 -1.22
N GLU A 94 -11.85 6.88 -1.14
CA GLU A 94 -11.06 8.11 -1.20
C GLU A 94 -10.12 8.18 0.00
N ASP A 95 -10.65 7.96 1.22
CA ASP A 95 -9.89 7.99 2.48
C ASP A 95 -8.74 6.96 2.45
N GLY A 96 -9.04 5.72 2.05
CA GLY A 96 -8.02 4.68 1.94
C GLY A 96 -6.99 4.96 0.83
N SER A 97 -7.41 5.58 -0.27
CA SER A 97 -6.50 5.95 -1.37
C SER A 97 -5.57 7.09 -0.97
N LEU A 98 -6.06 8.08 -0.21
CA LEU A 98 -5.23 9.15 0.35
C LEU A 98 -4.22 8.60 1.36
N ALA A 99 -4.65 7.70 2.24
CA ALA A 99 -3.76 7.03 3.19
C ALA A 99 -2.66 6.23 2.47
N MET A 100 -3.01 5.48 1.42
CA MET A 100 -2.03 4.78 0.58
C MET A 100 -1.05 5.77 -0.07
N GLY A 101 -1.53 6.89 -0.60
CA GLY A 101 -0.68 7.94 -1.16
C GLY A 101 0.33 8.48 -0.14
N ASN A 102 -0.10 8.70 1.10
CA ASN A 102 0.78 9.13 2.19
C ASN A 102 1.85 8.07 2.52
N LEU A 103 1.49 6.77 2.60
CA LEU A 103 2.46 5.68 2.79
C LEU A 103 3.55 5.71 1.72
N LEU A 104 3.16 5.81 0.44
CA LEU A 104 4.09 5.80 -0.69
C LEU A 104 5.05 7.00 -0.66
N ASN A 105 4.53 8.20 -0.35
CA ASN A 105 5.31 9.43 -0.31
C ASN A 105 6.24 9.46 0.90
N ALA A 106 5.75 9.04 2.08
CA ALA A 106 6.57 8.93 3.29
C ALA A 106 7.70 7.90 3.14
N ALA A 107 7.41 6.74 2.52
CA ALA A 107 8.43 5.75 2.22
C ALA A 107 9.57 6.38 1.42
N TYR A 108 9.26 7.05 0.31
CA TYR A 108 10.27 7.71 -0.52
C TYR A 108 11.05 8.78 0.24
N ALA A 109 10.38 9.62 1.02
CA ALA A 109 11.02 10.67 1.84
C ALA A 109 12.01 10.09 2.87
N LEU A 110 11.76 8.86 3.34
CA LEU A 110 12.63 8.11 4.28
C LEU A 110 13.66 7.21 3.58
N GLY A 111 13.77 7.29 2.25
CA GLY A 111 14.70 6.48 1.47
C GLY A 111 14.30 4.99 1.42
N VAL A 112 13.00 4.71 1.47
CA VAL A 112 12.42 3.38 1.28
C VAL A 112 11.62 3.38 -0.02
N ASP A 113 11.86 2.40 -0.87
CA ASP A 113 11.12 2.24 -2.12
C ASP A 113 9.80 1.53 -1.89
N SER A 114 8.82 1.86 -2.71
CA SER A 114 7.46 1.36 -2.55
C SER A 114 6.73 1.14 -3.87
N CYS A 115 5.68 0.32 -3.82
CA CYS A 115 4.73 0.22 -4.90
C CYS A 115 3.33 -0.10 -4.35
N TRP A 116 2.29 0.47 -4.96
CA TRP A 116 0.90 0.09 -4.72
C TRP A 116 0.57 -1.15 -5.55
N ILE A 117 0.29 -2.27 -4.90
CA ILE A 117 -0.24 -3.45 -5.55
C ILE A 117 -1.75 -3.48 -5.35
N HIS A 118 -2.46 -3.50 -6.46
CA HIS A 118 -3.93 -3.54 -6.49
C HIS A 118 -4.49 -4.91 -6.05
N ARG A 119 -5.78 -5.14 -6.18
CA ARG A 119 -6.49 -6.41 -5.92
C ARG A 119 -6.63 -6.81 -4.45
N ALA A 120 -6.29 -5.93 -3.50
CA ALA A 120 -6.57 -6.20 -2.09
C ALA A 120 -8.08 -6.37 -1.81
N HIS A 121 -8.93 -5.70 -2.61
CA HIS A 121 -10.38 -5.87 -2.51
C HIS A 121 -10.77 -7.34 -2.72
N GLU A 122 -10.41 -7.91 -3.85
CA GLU A 122 -10.73 -9.28 -4.22
C GLU A 122 -10.05 -10.29 -3.28
N VAL A 123 -8.81 -10.01 -2.86
CA VAL A 123 -8.09 -10.85 -1.89
C VAL A 123 -8.86 -10.94 -0.59
N PHE A 124 -9.27 -9.82 0.01
CA PHE A 124 -9.91 -9.81 1.32
C PHE A 124 -11.43 -10.07 1.29
N ASP A 125 -12.05 -10.07 0.11
CA ASP A 125 -13.42 -10.60 -0.08
C ASP A 125 -13.42 -12.12 -0.29
N SER A 126 -12.27 -12.74 -0.55
CA SER A 126 -12.14 -14.18 -0.68
C SER A 126 -12.22 -14.89 0.68
N ARG A 127 -12.60 -16.18 0.66
CA ARG A 127 -12.61 -17.03 1.86
C ARG A 127 -11.26 -17.06 2.58
N GLU A 128 -10.16 -17.11 1.81
CA GLU A 128 -8.80 -17.15 2.37
C GLU A 128 -8.38 -15.80 2.95
N GLY A 129 -8.76 -14.70 2.31
CA GLY A 129 -8.53 -13.35 2.84
C GLY A 129 -9.31 -13.10 4.14
N LEU A 130 -10.56 -13.55 4.23
CA LEU A 130 -11.35 -13.48 5.46
C LEU A 130 -10.71 -14.29 6.60
N LYS A 131 -10.13 -15.46 6.31
CA LYS A 131 -9.37 -16.23 7.33
C LYS A 131 -8.13 -15.47 7.83
N LEU A 132 -7.42 -14.76 6.93
CA LEU A 132 -6.29 -13.91 7.33
C LEU A 132 -6.77 -12.79 8.24
N LEU A 133 -7.84 -12.06 7.89
CA LEU A 133 -8.40 -11.02 8.75
C LEU A 133 -8.74 -11.56 10.13
N ALA A 134 -9.42 -12.71 10.21
CA ALA A 134 -9.74 -13.36 11.48
C ALA A 134 -8.49 -13.72 12.29
N SER A 135 -7.44 -14.23 11.64
CA SER A 135 -6.18 -14.58 12.31
C SER A 135 -5.43 -13.36 12.86
N TRP A 136 -5.68 -12.18 12.31
CA TRP A 136 -5.15 -10.90 12.78
C TRP A 136 -6.05 -10.21 13.82
N GLY A 137 -7.16 -10.85 14.24
CA GLY A 137 -8.12 -10.29 15.18
C GLY A 137 -8.97 -9.17 14.58
N LEU A 138 -9.09 -9.10 13.27
CA LEU A 138 -9.90 -8.12 12.55
C LEU A 138 -11.27 -8.70 12.16
N PRO A 139 -12.29 -7.84 11.93
CA PRO A 139 -13.58 -8.28 11.40
C PRO A 139 -13.41 -9.07 10.10
N ALA A 140 -14.02 -10.26 10.04
CA ALA A 140 -13.98 -11.17 8.89
C ALA A 140 -15.41 -11.42 8.32
N ASP A 141 -16.28 -10.44 8.49
CA ASP A 141 -17.70 -10.45 8.13
C ASP A 141 -18.01 -9.68 6.83
N GLY A 142 -16.95 -9.21 6.14
CA GLY A 142 -17.07 -8.40 4.93
C GLY A 142 -17.25 -6.90 5.19
N SER A 143 -17.22 -6.45 6.45
CA SER A 143 -17.28 -5.01 6.79
C SER A 143 -16.05 -4.23 6.37
N LEU A 144 -14.89 -4.90 6.27
CA LEU A 144 -13.66 -4.29 5.76
C LEU A 144 -13.50 -4.50 4.25
N ARG A 145 -12.93 -3.49 3.58
CA ARG A 145 -12.56 -3.55 2.17
C ARG A 145 -11.06 -3.31 1.99
N GLY A 146 -10.40 -4.16 1.22
CA GLY A 146 -9.02 -3.92 0.80
C GLY A 146 -8.91 -2.77 -0.20
N ILE A 147 -8.00 -1.82 0.05
CA ILE A 147 -7.64 -0.74 -0.88
C ILE A 147 -6.44 -1.14 -1.71
N GLY A 148 -5.43 -1.69 -1.07
CA GLY A 148 -4.20 -2.12 -1.73
C GLY A 148 -3.19 -2.69 -0.75
N HIS A 149 -2.14 -3.26 -1.33
CA HIS A 149 -0.95 -3.66 -0.60
C HIS A 149 0.14 -2.64 -0.92
N CYS A 150 0.61 -1.89 0.07
CA CYS A 150 1.81 -1.06 -0.04
C CYS A 150 3.01 -1.96 0.22
N ILE A 151 3.66 -2.42 -0.85
CA ILE A 151 4.91 -3.18 -0.71
C ILE A 151 6.07 -2.21 -0.52
N LEU A 152 6.99 -2.56 0.37
CA LEU A 152 8.10 -1.72 0.83
C LEU A 152 9.41 -2.50 0.80
N GLY A 153 10.50 -1.80 0.53
CA GLY A 153 11.85 -2.37 0.51
C GLY A 153 12.86 -1.40 -0.08
N TYR A 154 13.94 -1.94 -0.59
CA TYR A 154 15.00 -1.18 -1.25
C TYR A 154 15.20 -1.72 -2.66
N ALA A 155 15.18 -0.84 -3.65
CA ALA A 155 15.36 -1.21 -5.03
C ALA A 155 16.71 -1.91 -5.25
N GLU A 156 16.71 -3.00 -6.03
CA GLU A 156 17.93 -3.68 -6.45
C GLU A 156 18.62 -2.90 -7.58
N ASP A 157 17.81 -2.29 -8.45
CA ASP A 157 18.27 -1.53 -9.62
C ASP A 157 17.81 -0.07 -9.52
N ALA A 158 18.35 0.79 -10.39
CA ALA A 158 17.89 2.17 -10.51
C ALA A 158 16.40 2.24 -10.87
N LEU A 159 15.66 3.12 -10.20
CA LEU A 159 14.25 3.34 -10.50
C LEU A 159 14.06 4.00 -11.89
N PRO A 160 12.94 3.73 -12.57
CA PRO A 160 12.69 4.31 -13.88
C PRO A 160 12.52 5.83 -13.79
N GLU A 161 12.93 6.54 -14.84
CA GLU A 161 12.66 7.97 -14.97
C GLU A 161 11.16 8.27 -15.07
N ALA A 162 10.80 9.50 -14.71
CA ALA A 162 9.43 9.97 -14.88
C ALA A 162 9.10 10.14 -16.36
N LYS A 163 7.99 9.55 -16.78
CA LYS A 163 7.43 9.87 -18.10
C LYS A 163 6.97 11.35 -18.12
N PRO A 164 7.02 12.02 -19.29
CA PRO A 164 6.44 13.36 -19.45
C PRO A 164 5.00 13.40 -18.97
N ARG A 165 4.61 14.50 -18.32
CA ARG A 165 3.22 14.71 -17.89
C ARG A 165 2.40 15.27 -19.05
N ARG A 166 1.12 14.93 -19.07
CA ARG A 166 0.17 15.50 -20.02
C ARG A 166 -0.10 16.94 -19.66
N ASP A 167 -0.34 17.78 -20.66
CA ASP A 167 -0.88 19.11 -20.48
C ASP A 167 -2.40 18.99 -20.30
N ASN A 168 -2.83 18.83 -19.05
CA ASN A 168 -4.21 18.57 -18.66
C ASN A 168 -4.69 19.51 -17.55
N VAL A 169 -4.08 20.69 -17.44
CA VAL A 169 -4.46 21.72 -16.46
C VAL A 169 -5.21 22.83 -17.18
N VAL A 170 -6.39 23.18 -16.68
CA VAL A 170 -7.19 24.29 -17.17
C VAL A 170 -7.19 25.40 -16.13
N TYR A 171 -6.79 26.61 -16.51
CA TYR A 171 -6.86 27.81 -15.68
C TYR A 171 -8.09 28.63 -16.09
N VAL A 172 -9.08 28.71 -15.21
CA VAL A 172 -10.24 29.62 -15.38
C VAL A 172 -9.90 30.91 -14.63
N ARG A 173 -9.87 32.04 -15.36
CA ARG A 173 -9.50 33.37 -14.84
C ARG A 173 -10.65 34.34 -15.03
#